data_9dc33bad56433dd93b406395098bf481
#
_entry.id   9dc33bad56433dd93b406395098bf481
#
_cell.length_a   1.000
_cell.length_b   1.000
_cell.length_c   1.000
_cell.angle_alpha   90.00
_cell.angle_beta   90.00
_cell.angle_gamma   90.00
#
_symmetry.space_group_name_H-M   'P 1'
#
loop_
_entity.id
_entity.type
_entity.pdbx_description
1 polymer ?
#
loop_
_entity_poly.entity_id
_entity_poly.type
_entity_poly.pdbx_seq_one_letter_code
_entity_poly.pdbx_strand_id
1 'polypeptide(L)'
;MQTKKIAVLLLIQSAMIGTAVASEQSESKGFVEDADGSVLFRTGFIHRDKKSGPKDESSYAQTAIVNLDSCYTKGIVGFGVGAVGDFSVGLGDNNNSGNNMVPRNDQGEPYDHWTRGGGNVKARFSNTTVRYGTQVLDLPVLASNTARLVPE
;
A
#
# COMPACT_ATOMS: atom_id res chain seq x y z
N MET A 1 -6.25 -16.86 31.26
CA MET A 1 -6.64 -15.70 30.43
C MET A 1 -6.50 -15.94 28.92
N GLN A 2 -5.81 -16.99 28.47
CA GLN A 2 -5.65 -17.33 27.04
C GLN A 2 -6.84 -18.08 26.43
N THR A 3 -7.56 -18.84 27.18
CA THR A 3 -8.69 -19.66 26.71
C THR A 3 -9.89 -18.85 26.21
N LYS A 4 -10.09 -17.63 26.72
CA LYS A 4 -11.17 -16.74 26.26
C LYS A 4 -10.91 -16.11 24.89
N LYS A 5 -9.63 -15.93 24.53
CA LYS A 5 -9.25 -15.36 23.22
C LYS A 5 -9.38 -16.38 22.09
N ILE A 6 -9.15 -17.65 22.39
CA ILE A 6 -9.30 -18.75 21.43
C ILE A 6 -10.79 -19.02 21.15
N ALA A 7 -11.65 -18.90 22.17
CA ALA A 7 -13.09 -19.07 22.00
C ALA A 7 -13.74 -17.98 21.13
N VAL A 8 -13.25 -16.74 21.20
CA VAL A 8 -13.73 -15.64 20.33
C VAL A 8 -13.29 -15.83 18.89
N LEU A 9 -12.09 -16.36 18.66
CA LEU A 9 -11.61 -16.67 17.30
C LEU A 9 -12.40 -17.82 16.66
N LEU A 10 -12.80 -18.82 17.41
CA LEU A 10 -13.63 -19.94 16.95
C LEU A 10 -15.08 -19.53 16.68
N LEU A 11 -15.63 -18.57 17.41
CA LEU A 11 -16.99 -18.07 17.20
C LEU A 11 -17.14 -17.22 15.93
N ILE A 12 -16.08 -16.57 15.49
CA ILE A 12 -16.09 -15.83 14.22
C ILE A 12 -16.05 -16.77 13.01
N GLN A 13 -15.49 -17.96 13.16
CA GLN A 13 -15.46 -18.97 12.09
C GLN A 13 -16.77 -19.74 11.89
N SER A 14 -17.62 -19.81 12.89
CA SER A 14 -18.87 -20.59 12.81
C SER A 14 -20.05 -19.84 12.19
N ALA A 15 -19.94 -18.55 11.94
CA ALA A 15 -21.03 -17.73 11.36
C ALA A 15 -21.04 -17.67 9.81
N MET A 16 -20.13 -18.38 9.12
CA MET A 16 -20.01 -18.34 7.65
C MET A 16 -20.29 -19.65 6.94
N ILE A 17 -21.08 -20.54 7.53
CA ILE A 17 -21.55 -21.73 6.84
C ILE A 17 -23.00 -21.50 6.40
N GLY A 18 -23.17 -20.94 5.21
CA GLY A 18 -24.50 -20.83 4.64
C GLY A 18 -24.55 -20.05 3.33
N THR A 19 -24.49 -20.73 2.28
CA THR A 19 -24.99 -20.65 0.91
C THR A 19 -23.90 -21.05 -0.08
N ALA A 20 -24.19 -22.04 -0.93
CA ALA A 20 -23.35 -22.43 -2.04
C ALA A 20 -23.41 -21.36 -3.17
N VAL A 21 -22.83 -20.21 -2.90
CA VAL A 21 -22.39 -19.28 -3.94
C VAL A 21 -20.99 -19.75 -4.32
N ALA A 22 -20.71 -19.88 -5.61
CA ALA A 22 -19.35 -20.15 -6.08
C ALA A 22 -18.39 -19.24 -5.34
N SER A 23 -17.43 -19.79 -4.61
CA SER A 23 -16.52 -18.98 -3.81
C SER A 23 -15.53 -18.31 -4.75
N GLU A 24 -15.12 -17.09 -4.47
CA GLU A 24 -14.08 -16.39 -5.24
C GLU A 24 -12.81 -17.23 -5.42
N GLN A 25 -12.52 -18.10 -4.46
CA GLN A 25 -11.39 -19.01 -4.55
C GLN A 25 -11.61 -20.13 -5.60
N SER A 26 -12.84 -20.61 -5.79
CA SER A 26 -13.13 -21.64 -6.79
C SER A 26 -13.05 -21.12 -8.23
N GLU A 27 -13.16 -19.81 -8.42
CA GLU A 27 -13.06 -19.13 -9.72
C GLU A 27 -11.62 -18.73 -10.07
N SER A 28 -10.66 -18.98 -9.21
CA SER A 28 -9.26 -18.65 -9.46
C SER A 28 -8.70 -19.43 -10.65
N LYS A 29 -8.24 -18.72 -11.69
CA LYS A 29 -7.65 -19.31 -12.90
C LYS A 29 -6.21 -19.77 -12.69
N GLY A 30 -5.50 -19.19 -11.72
CA GLY A 30 -4.15 -19.57 -11.38
C GLY A 30 -3.27 -18.37 -10.99
N PHE A 31 -2.09 -18.67 -10.48
CA PHE A 31 -1.16 -17.70 -9.90
C PHE A 31 -0.74 -16.57 -10.87
N VAL A 32 -0.63 -16.87 -12.16
CA VAL A 32 -0.14 -15.92 -13.18
C VAL A 32 -1.26 -15.43 -14.11
N GLU A 33 -2.28 -16.24 -14.36
CA GLU A 33 -3.30 -15.97 -15.37
C GLU A 33 -4.17 -14.73 -15.04
N ASP A 34 -4.40 -14.46 -13.77
CA ASP A 34 -5.13 -13.29 -13.27
C ASP A 34 -4.20 -12.30 -12.54
N ALA A 35 -2.88 -12.37 -12.77
CA ALA A 35 -1.95 -11.42 -12.18
C ALA A 35 -2.22 -10.01 -12.71
N ASP A 36 -2.23 -9.04 -11.80
CA ASP A 36 -2.46 -7.62 -12.10
C ASP A 36 -1.22 -6.78 -11.81
N GLY A 37 -1.01 -5.77 -12.65
CA GLY A 37 0.06 -4.83 -12.48
C GLY A 37 -0.35 -3.43 -12.90
N SER A 38 0.00 -2.45 -12.09
CA SER A 38 -0.28 -1.06 -12.40
C SER A 38 0.93 -0.17 -12.16
N VAL A 39 1.04 0.87 -12.97
CA VAL A 39 2.01 1.94 -12.80
C VAL A 39 1.26 3.26 -12.77
N LEU A 40 1.45 4.03 -11.71
CA LEU A 40 0.84 5.34 -11.54
C LEU A 40 1.93 6.41 -11.44
N PHE A 41 1.88 7.40 -12.31
CA PHE A 41 2.74 8.57 -12.23
C PHE A 41 2.02 9.70 -11.49
N ARG A 42 2.70 10.29 -10.52
CA ARG A 42 2.22 11.45 -9.78
C ARG A 42 3.25 12.56 -9.80
N THR A 43 2.78 13.77 -9.98
CA THR A 43 3.60 14.98 -9.82
C THR A 43 3.01 15.80 -8.69
N GLY A 44 3.84 16.20 -7.76
CA GLY A 44 3.45 17.02 -6.61
C GLY A 44 4.25 18.32 -6.57
N PHE A 45 3.54 19.43 -6.32
CA PHE A 45 4.13 20.72 -6.05
C PHE A 45 3.52 21.31 -4.78
N ILE A 46 4.36 21.71 -3.84
CA ILE A 46 3.94 22.40 -2.62
C ILE A 46 4.78 23.67 -2.51
N HIS A 47 4.10 24.80 -2.38
CA HIS A 47 4.70 26.06 -2.00
C HIS A 47 3.96 26.64 -0.80
N ARG A 48 4.71 27.04 0.22
CA ARG A 48 4.16 27.66 1.43
C ARG A 48 4.92 28.95 1.71
N ASP A 49 4.21 30.05 1.56
CA ASP A 49 4.67 31.40 1.93
C ASP A 49 4.38 31.63 3.43
N LYS A 50 5.42 31.85 4.21
CA LYS A 50 5.34 32.08 5.65
C LYS A 50 5.55 33.56 5.95
N LYS A 51 4.46 34.29 6.16
CA LYS A 51 4.44 35.77 6.35
C LYS A 51 5.29 36.28 7.52
N SER A 52 5.65 35.42 8.48
CA SER A 52 6.56 35.79 9.58
C SER A 52 7.20 34.55 10.19
N GLY A 53 8.53 34.56 10.39
CA GLY A 53 9.27 33.51 11.07
C GLY A 53 10.10 32.64 10.15
N PRO A 54 9.81 31.34 10.02
CA PRO A 54 10.61 30.41 9.22
C PRO A 54 10.61 30.77 7.72
N LYS A 55 11.67 30.38 7.02
CA LYS A 55 11.79 30.57 5.57
C LYS A 55 10.67 29.86 4.80
N ASP A 56 10.32 30.39 3.65
CA ASP A 56 9.36 29.78 2.72
C ASP A 56 9.78 28.37 2.32
N GLU A 57 8.79 27.49 2.19
CA GLU A 57 8.99 26.11 1.80
C GLU A 57 8.54 25.89 0.36
N SER A 58 9.38 25.25 -0.42
CA SER A 58 9.05 24.82 -1.78
C SER A 58 9.49 23.39 -1.99
N SER A 59 8.64 22.58 -2.59
CA SER A 59 8.96 21.21 -2.98
C SER A 59 8.26 20.85 -4.27
N TYR A 60 9.02 20.30 -5.21
CA TYR A 60 8.53 19.84 -6.51
C TYR A 60 9.14 18.48 -6.80
N ALA A 61 8.31 17.46 -6.96
CA ALA A 61 8.78 16.10 -7.19
C ALA A 61 7.80 15.29 -8.04
N GLN A 62 8.33 14.27 -8.69
CA GLN A 62 7.57 13.28 -9.44
C GLN A 62 7.83 11.88 -8.90
N THR A 63 6.81 11.04 -8.90
CA THR A 63 6.87 9.66 -8.44
C THR A 63 6.22 8.73 -9.45
N ALA A 64 6.86 7.59 -9.69
CA ALA A 64 6.28 6.42 -10.33
C ALA A 64 5.97 5.38 -9.24
N ILE A 65 4.70 5.01 -9.09
CA ILE A 65 4.24 4.00 -8.13
C ILE A 65 3.90 2.74 -8.91
N VAL A 66 4.52 1.63 -8.56
CA VAL A 66 4.32 0.33 -9.19
C VAL A 66 3.64 -0.60 -8.20
N ASN A 67 2.54 -1.21 -8.60
CA ASN A 67 1.88 -2.28 -7.87
C ASN A 67 1.86 -3.53 -8.73
N LEU A 68 2.25 -4.64 -8.14
CA LEU A 68 2.19 -5.96 -8.74
C LEU A 68 1.45 -6.88 -7.77
N ASP A 69 0.45 -7.57 -8.26
CA ASP A 69 -0.35 -8.51 -7.48
C ASP A 69 -0.52 -9.81 -8.27
N SER A 70 -0.02 -10.93 -7.74
CA SER A 70 -0.30 -12.23 -8.34
C SER A 70 -1.75 -12.61 -8.11
N CYS A 71 -2.29 -13.49 -8.93
CA CYS A 71 -3.54 -14.16 -8.55
C CYS A 71 -3.30 -15.20 -7.45
N TYR A 72 -4.31 -15.97 -7.12
CA TYR A 72 -4.23 -17.06 -6.15
C TYR A 72 -4.00 -18.38 -6.85
N THR A 73 -3.21 -19.26 -6.21
CA THR A 73 -3.10 -20.65 -6.67
C THR A 73 -4.47 -21.33 -6.67
N LYS A 74 -4.65 -22.32 -7.55
CA LYS A 74 -5.85 -23.16 -7.60
C LYS A 74 -5.88 -24.05 -6.34
N GLY A 75 -7.07 -24.43 -5.89
CA GLY A 75 -7.28 -25.33 -4.77
C GLY A 75 -8.27 -24.78 -3.75
N ILE A 76 -8.46 -25.51 -2.67
CA ILE A 76 -9.36 -25.09 -1.58
C ILE A 76 -8.83 -23.86 -0.85
N VAL A 77 -7.52 -23.76 -0.71
CA VAL A 77 -6.80 -22.58 -0.21
C VAL A 77 -5.91 -22.06 -1.33
N GLY A 78 -6.09 -20.82 -1.69
CA GLY A 78 -5.25 -20.12 -2.66
C GLY A 78 -4.18 -19.30 -1.96
N PHE A 79 -2.97 -19.30 -2.54
CA PHE A 79 -1.86 -18.47 -2.08
C PHE A 79 -1.45 -17.51 -3.19
N GLY A 80 -1.03 -16.32 -2.82
CA GLY A 80 -0.55 -15.31 -3.74
C GLY A 80 0.48 -14.41 -3.08
N VAL A 81 1.13 -13.59 -3.89
CA VAL A 81 2.09 -12.58 -3.46
C VAL A 81 1.78 -11.25 -4.11
N GLY A 82 2.21 -10.19 -3.49
CA GLY A 82 2.13 -8.85 -4.07
C GLY A 82 3.41 -8.07 -3.77
N ALA A 83 3.67 -7.06 -4.58
CA ALA A 83 4.75 -6.12 -4.37
C ALA A 83 4.26 -4.72 -4.69
N VAL A 84 4.69 -3.75 -3.90
CA VAL A 84 4.48 -2.33 -4.13
C VAL A 84 5.82 -1.62 -4.04
N GLY A 85 6.05 -0.68 -4.94
CA GLY A 85 7.25 0.14 -4.91
C GLY A 85 6.99 1.51 -5.48
N ASP A 86 7.79 2.48 -5.05
CA ASP A 86 7.81 3.81 -5.64
C ASP A 86 9.24 4.25 -5.94
N PHE A 87 9.37 4.97 -7.03
CA PHE A 87 10.58 5.67 -7.41
C PHE A 87 10.25 7.15 -7.60
N SER A 88 10.92 7.99 -6.84
CA SER A 88 10.66 9.43 -6.80
C SER A 88 11.90 10.22 -7.14
N VAL A 89 11.70 11.33 -7.84
CA VAL A 89 12.74 12.31 -8.21
C VAL A 89 12.30 13.71 -7.83
N GLY A 90 13.22 14.48 -7.27
CA GLY A 90 13.07 15.92 -7.08
C GLY A 90 13.22 16.67 -8.40
N LEU A 91 12.27 17.54 -8.73
CA LEU A 91 12.23 18.25 -10.02
C LEU A 91 12.56 19.74 -9.90
N GLY A 92 13.13 20.21 -8.81
CA GLY A 92 13.43 21.63 -8.67
C GLY A 92 14.04 22.00 -7.34
N ASP A 93 14.09 23.30 -7.07
CA ASP A 93 14.61 23.84 -5.83
C ASP A 93 13.73 23.43 -4.64
N ASN A 94 14.07 22.29 -4.03
CA ASN A 94 13.39 21.77 -2.85
C ASN A 94 13.89 22.49 -1.58
N ASN A 95 13.71 23.82 -1.56
CA ASN A 95 14.24 24.69 -0.52
C ASN A 95 13.40 24.58 0.77
N ASN A 96 14.11 24.48 1.90
CA ASN A 96 13.53 24.53 3.25
C ASN A 96 12.31 23.63 3.43
N SER A 97 12.27 22.48 2.75
CA SER A 97 11.12 21.58 2.80
C SER A 97 10.94 20.98 4.20
N GLY A 98 9.88 21.37 4.89
CA GLY A 98 9.39 20.78 6.12
C GLY A 98 8.01 20.12 5.92
N ASN A 99 7.61 19.92 4.68
CA ASN A 99 6.28 19.43 4.30
C ASN A 99 6.20 17.91 4.11
N ASN A 100 7.28 17.19 4.36
CA ASN A 100 7.44 15.74 4.23
C ASN A 100 7.18 15.19 2.80
N MET A 101 7.15 16.03 1.77
CA MET A 101 7.00 15.57 0.39
C MET A 101 8.33 15.04 -0.17
N VAL A 102 9.41 15.74 0.09
CA VAL A 102 10.78 15.32 -0.26
C VAL A 102 11.52 14.98 1.03
N PRO A 103 11.97 13.75 1.21
CA PRO A 103 12.75 13.37 2.38
C PRO A 103 14.11 14.05 2.38
N ARG A 104 14.71 14.15 3.57
CA ARG A 104 16.00 14.80 3.78
C ARG A 104 16.99 13.84 4.39
N ASN A 105 18.27 14.08 4.09
CA ASN A 105 19.38 13.42 4.74
C ASN A 105 19.61 13.96 6.16
N ASP A 106 20.53 13.37 6.89
CA ASP A 106 20.89 13.76 8.26
C ASP A 106 21.49 15.19 8.35
N GLN A 107 21.98 15.73 7.23
CA GLN A 107 22.46 17.10 7.11
C GLN A 107 21.34 18.10 6.80
N GLY A 108 20.11 17.62 6.60
CA GLY A 108 18.95 18.46 6.29
C GLY A 108 18.82 18.84 4.81
N GLU A 109 19.59 18.21 3.92
CA GLU A 109 19.51 18.44 2.49
C GLU A 109 18.45 17.53 1.86
N PRO A 110 17.68 18.01 0.87
CA PRO A 110 16.68 17.18 0.18
C PRO A 110 17.38 16.11 -0.67
N TYR A 111 16.78 14.91 -0.73
CA TYR A 111 17.23 13.89 -1.67
C TYR A 111 16.83 14.27 -3.10
N ASP A 112 17.74 14.07 -4.05
CA ASP A 112 17.43 14.21 -5.47
C ASP A 112 16.53 13.09 -5.97
N HIS A 113 16.69 11.91 -5.42
CA HIS A 113 15.85 10.75 -5.71
C HIS A 113 15.75 9.84 -4.49
N TRP A 114 14.64 9.15 -4.37
CA TRP A 114 14.43 8.15 -3.32
C TRP A 114 13.47 7.07 -3.82
N THR A 115 13.56 5.93 -3.18
CA THR A 115 12.71 4.78 -3.50
C THR A 115 12.27 4.09 -2.23
N ARG A 116 11.06 3.58 -2.25
CA ARG A 116 10.51 2.72 -1.21
C ARG A 116 9.88 1.51 -1.86
N GLY A 117 9.81 0.41 -1.13
CA GLY A 117 9.16 -0.77 -1.65
C GLY A 117 8.96 -1.82 -0.58
N GLY A 118 8.08 -2.74 -0.87
CA GLY A 118 7.82 -3.87 0.00
C GLY A 118 6.99 -4.92 -0.70
N GLY A 119 6.92 -6.07 -0.07
CA GLY A 119 6.13 -7.19 -0.55
C GLY A 119 5.13 -7.66 0.48
N ASN A 120 4.13 -8.38 0.01
CA ASN A 120 3.16 -9.06 0.85
C ASN A 120 2.90 -10.48 0.34
N VAL A 121 2.46 -11.31 1.26
CA VAL A 121 1.92 -12.62 0.98
C VAL A 121 0.44 -12.63 1.32
N LYS A 122 -0.33 -13.39 0.57
CA LYS A 122 -1.77 -13.48 0.77
C LYS A 122 -2.24 -14.92 0.67
N ALA A 123 -3.26 -15.23 1.46
CA ALA A 123 -3.94 -16.50 1.41
C ALA A 123 -5.45 -16.25 1.33
N ARG A 124 -6.15 -17.05 0.53
CA ARG A 124 -7.60 -16.97 0.39
C ARG A 124 -8.23 -18.35 0.59
N PHE A 125 -9.25 -18.37 1.40
CA PHE A 125 -10.11 -19.54 1.60
C PHE A 125 -11.56 -19.10 1.41
N SER A 126 -12.26 -19.69 0.47
CA SER A 126 -13.60 -19.26 0.09
C SER A 126 -13.61 -17.77 -0.28
N ASN A 127 -14.36 -16.94 0.44
CA ASN A 127 -14.43 -15.49 0.25
C ASN A 127 -13.61 -14.70 1.30
N THR A 128 -12.80 -15.40 2.09
CA THR A 128 -11.98 -14.77 3.13
C THR A 128 -10.53 -14.67 2.66
N THR A 129 -9.99 -13.46 2.63
CA THR A 129 -8.59 -13.20 2.29
C THR A 129 -7.84 -12.68 3.50
N VAL A 130 -6.65 -13.23 3.73
CA VAL A 130 -5.67 -12.75 4.69
C VAL A 130 -4.44 -12.26 3.92
N ARG A 131 -3.96 -11.06 4.24
CA ARG A 131 -2.73 -10.49 3.68
C ARG A 131 -1.78 -10.11 4.81
N TYR A 132 -0.48 -10.36 4.60
CA TYR A 132 0.58 -9.99 5.52
C TYR A 132 1.75 -9.37 4.77
N GLY A 133 2.17 -8.17 5.21
CA GLY A 133 3.27 -7.42 4.61
C GLY A 133 2.87 -6.01 4.18
N THR A 134 3.69 -5.40 3.34
CA THR A 134 3.49 -4.04 2.85
C THR A 134 2.39 -4.02 1.79
N GLN A 135 1.39 -3.16 1.98
CA GLN A 135 0.28 -2.97 1.05
C GLN A 135 -0.28 -1.55 1.15
N VAL A 136 -0.85 -1.06 0.07
CA VAL A 136 -1.68 0.14 0.10
C VAL A 136 -3.08 -0.28 0.53
N LEU A 137 -3.58 0.32 1.61
CA LEU A 137 -4.90 0.00 2.16
C LEU A 137 -5.94 1.01 1.64
N ASP A 138 -7.04 0.47 1.15
CA ASP A 138 -8.23 1.23 0.75
C ASP A 138 -9.48 0.56 1.36
N LEU A 139 -9.57 0.61 2.67
CA LEU A 139 -10.68 0.06 3.44
C LEU A 139 -11.47 1.19 4.09
N PRO A 140 -12.80 1.07 4.31
CA PRO A 140 -13.64 2.13 4.87
C PRO A 140 -13.17 2.67 6.22
N VAL A 141 -12.48 1.87 7.01
CA VAL A 141 -11.96 2.23 8.36
C VAL A 141 -10.45 2.38 8.43
N LEU A 142 -9.72 1.89 7.43
CA LEU A 142 -8.26 1.92 7.36
C LEU A 142 -7.86 2.19 5.92
N ALA A 143 -7.57 3.43 5.59
CA ALA A 143 -7.09 3.80 4.28
C ALA A 143 -5.70 4.42 4.37
N SER A 144 -4.82 4.04 3.45
CA SER A 144 -3.57 4.75 3.24
C SER A 144 -3.84 6.19 2.80
N ASN A 145 -3.06 7.13 3.30
CA ASN A 145 -3.21 8.52 2.89
C ASN A 145 -2.73 8.69 1.43
N THR A 146 -3.69 8.71 0.51
CA THR A 146 -3.43 8.86 -0.92
C THR A 146 -3.34 10.31 -1.38
N ALA A 147 -3.55 11.30 -0.50
CA ALA A 147 -3.43 12.71 -0.84
C ALA A 147 -1.96 13.17 -0.98
N ARG A 148 -1.02 12.38 -0.49
CA ARG A 148 0.41 12.64 -0.63
C ARG A 148 0.96 12.11 -1.94
N LEU A 149 2.18 12.56 -2.30
CA LEU A 149 2.88 12.12 -3.51
C LEU A 149 3.01 10.60 -3.56
N VAL A 150 3.29 9.99 -2.41
CA VAL A 150 3.34 8.54 -2.21
C VAL A 150 2.38 8.15 -1.09
N PRO A 151 1.58 7.08 -1.23
CA PRO A 151 0.69 6.60 -0.18
C PRO A 151 1.46 6.23 1.10
N GLU A 152 0.88 6.57 2.26
CA GLU A 152 1.43 6.26 3.59
C GLU A 152 0.40 5.54 4.46
#